data_5a18ede35801423c4cfcbbafbbdd052a
#
_entry.id   5a18ede35801423c4cfcbbafbbdd052a
#
_cell.length_a   1.000
_cell.length_b   1.000
_cell.length_c   1.000
_cell.angle_alpha   90.00
_cell.angle_beta   90.00
_cell.angle_gamma   90.00
#
_symmetry.space_group_name_H-M   'P 1'
#
loop_
_entity.id
_entity.type
_entity.pdbx_description
1 polymer ?
#
loop_
_entity_poly.entity_id
_entity_poly.type
_entity_poly.pdbx_seq_one_letter_code
_entity_poly.pdbx_strand_id
1 'polypeptide(L)'
;MGLTHFDENGKAVMVDVTDKKETAREAVAEGKILVNRDVFQAVKAGTVGKGDVLAVAATAGIAGAKRTSDLIPMCHILPLTNCKVDFRMNEKECAIFCTCTVKVTGKTGVEMEALTGVSAALLTIYDMCKALDKKMEITDIRLLKKTGGKSGDIWNDFDRCAGLVGENLSAENRSAGNAEAEDVENVCRKK
;
A
#
# COMPACT_ATOMS: atom_id res chain seq x y z
N MET A 1 2.94 0.39 -27.45
CA MET A 1 3.29 1.36 -26.37
C MET A 1 4.78 1.23 -26.14
N GLY A 2 5.56 2.29 -26.40
CA GLY A 2 7.03 2.26 -26.23
C GLY A 2 7.42 2.37 -24.76
N LEU A 3 8.55 1.79 -24.38
CA LEU A 3 9.17 1.98 -23.06
C LEU A 3 9.67 3.43 -22.98
N THR A 4 9.19 4.20 -22.02
CA THR A 4 9.46 5.64 -21.90
C THR A 4 10.70 5.96 -21.06
N HIS A 5 11.37 4.95 -20.49
CA HIS A 5 12.53 5.10 -19.62
C HIS A 5 13.87 4.84 -20.35
N PHE A 6 13.88 4.84 -21.69
CA PHE A 6 15.08 4.70 -22.48
C PHE A 6 15.13 5.77 -23.58
N ASP A 7 16.31 6.34 -23.79
CA ASP A 7 16.58 7.25 -24.91
C ASP A 7 16.74 6.48 -26.23
N GLU A 8 16.97 7.21 -27.33
CA GLU A 8 17.17 6.65 -28.67
C GLU A 8 18.39 5.71 -28.76
N ASN A 9 19.31 5.81 -27.80
CA ASN A 9 20.53 4.98 -27.72
C ASN A 9 20.37 3.81 -26.73
N GLY A 10 19.17 3.58 -26.20
CA GLY A 10 18.90 2.52 -25.24
C GLY A 10 19.43 2.78 -23.83
N LYS A 11 19.78 4.03 -23.50
CA LYS A 11 20.22 4.41 -22.15
C LYS A 11 19.01 4.76 -21.30
N ALA A 12 19.07 4.34 -20.03
CA ALA A 12 18.02 4.66 -19.06
C ALA A 12 17.95 6.18 -18.82
N VAL A 13 16.73 6.73 -18.89
CA VAL A 13 16.44 8.15 -18.69
C VAL A 13 15.18 8.30 -17.86
N MET A 14 15.18 9.27 -16.96
CA MET A 14 13.98 9.66 -16.22
C MET A 14 13.01 10.36 -17.18
N VAL A 15 11.73 9.99 -17.13
CA VAL A 15 10.69 10.56 -18.03
C VAL A 15 10.56 12.06 -17.79
N ASP A 16 10.65 12.85 -18.89
CA ASP A 16 10.36 14.29 -18.82
C ASP A 16 8.85 14.52 -18.60
N VAL A 17 8.54 15.28 -17.58
CA VAL A 17 7.17 15.65 -17.21
C VAL A 17 6.94 17.16 -17.26
N THR A 18 7.87 17.92 -17.85
CA THR A 18 7.84 19.40 -17.87
C THR A 18 6.52 19.93 -18.43
N ASP A 19 6.06 19.39 -19.55
CA ASP A 19 4.84 19.86 -20.25
C ASP A 19 3.54 19.25 -19.69
N LYS A 20 3.63 18.34 -18.68
CA LYS A 20 2.42 17.77 -18.10
C LYS A 20 1.78 18.74 -17.11
N LYS A 21 0.46 18.79 -17.15
CA LYS A 21 -0.33 19.55 -16.16
C LYS A 21 -0.31 18.85 -14.80
N GLU A 22 -0.25 19.65 -13.76
CA GLU A 22 -0.46 19.15 -12.41
C GLU A 22 -1.92 18.73 -12.21
N THR A 23 -2.10 17.57 -11.63
CA THR A 23 -3.42 17.01 -11.28
C THR A 23 -3.37 16.36 -9.91
N ALA A 24 -4.49 16.30 -9.22
CA ALA A 24 -4.62 15.48 -8.01
C ALA A 24 -4.48 14.01 -8.39
N ARG A 25 -3.70 13.29 -7.62
CA ARG A 25 -3.43 11.86 -7.84
C ARG A 25 -3.45 11.12 -6.51
N GLU A 26 -3.96 9.91 -6.55
CA GLU A 26 -3.98 9.00 -5.43
C GLU A 26 -3.54 7.61 -5.89
N ALA A 27 -2.78 6.92 -5.05
CA ALA A 27 -2.49 5.51 -5.23
C ALA A 27 -2.70 4.77 -3.91
N VAL A 28 -3.18 3.54 -4.01
CA VAL A 28 -3.37 2.62 -2.90
C VAL A 28 -2.65 1.32 -3.24
N ALA A 29 -1.72 0.92 -2.39
CA ALA A 29 -1.04 -0.37 -2.46
C ALA A 29 -1.37 -1.21 -1.23
N GLU A 30 -1.28 -2.52 -1.37
CA GLU A 30 -1.46 -3.49 -0.30
C GLU A 30 -0.35 -4.53 -0.33
N GLY A 31 -0.09 -5.13 0.81
CA GLY A 31 0.72 -6.33 0.96
C GLY A 31 0.40 -7.00 2.29
N LYS A 32 0.97 -8.18 2.54
CA LYS A 32 0.82 -8.86 3.82
C LYS A 32 2.10 -9.53 4.26
N ILE A 33 2.20 -9.77 5.57
CA ILE A 33 3.20 -10.64 6.17
C ILE A 33 2.51 -11.80 6.86
N LEU A 34 2.91 -13.01 6.49
CA LEU A 34 2.51 -14.25 7.16
C LEU A 34 3.45 -14.47 8.35
N VAL A 35 2.89 -14.75 9.50
CA VAL A 35 3.61 -14.90 10.76
C VAL A 35 3.16 -16.17 11.45
N ASN A 36 3.93 -16.69 12.41
CA ASN A 36 3.45 -17.77 13.26
C ASN A 36 2.45 -17.23 14.31
N ARG A 37 1.79 -18.14 15.01
CA ARG A 37 0.75 -17.81 15.98
C ARG A 37 1.28 -16.98 17.15
N ASP A 38 2.51 -17.25 17.58
CA ASP A 38 3.13 -16.55 18.72
C ASP A 38 3.40 -15.07 18.37
N VAL A 39 3.96 -14.81 17.19
CA VAL A 39 4.14 -13.43 16.68
C VAL A 39 2.78 -12.74 16.53
N PHE A 40 1.79 -13.45 15.93
CA PHE A 40 0.46 -12.85 15.74
C PHE A 40 -0.15 -12.41 17.06
N GLN A 41 -0.13 -13.27 18.08
CA GLN A 41 -0.67 -12.96 19.40
C GLN A 41 0.12 -11.85 20.10
N ALA A 42 1.46 -11.89 20.02
CA ALA A 42 2.31 -10.87 20.62
C ALA A 42 2.07 -9.47 20.00
N VAL A 43 1.92 -9.38 18.67
CA VAL A 43 1.57 -8.12 18.00
C VAL A 43 0.16 -7.66 18.39
N LYS A 44 -0.82 -8.57 18.39
CA LYS A 44 -2.21 -8.27 18.76
C LYS A 44 -2.34 -7.77 20.20
N ALA A 45 -1.54 -8.33 21.11
CA ALA A 45 -1.54 -7.96 22.52
C ALA A 45 -0.61 -6.77 22.85
N GLY A 46 0.20 -6.29 21.90
CA GLY A 46 1.18 -5.23 22.14
C GLY A 46 2.32 -5.63 23.09
N THR A 47 2.63 -6.94 23.18
CA THR A 47 3.63 -7.48 24.14
C THR A 47 5.00 -7.73 23.51
N VAL A 48 5.21 -7.31 22.27
CA VAL A 48 6.53 -7.43 21.63
C VAL A 48 7.54 -6.53 22.35
N GLY A 49 8.66 -7.10 22.79
CA GLY A 49 9.64 -6.40 23.63
C GLY A 49 10.29 -5.15 23.01
N LYS A 50 10.12 -4.92 21.70
CA LYS A 50 10.57 -3.73 20.97
C LYS A 50 9.53 -2.59 20.93
N GLY A 51 8.38 -2.74 21.57
CA GLY A 51 7.31 -1.75 21.61
C GLY A 51 6.17 -2.02 20.63
N ASP A 52 5.37 -0.99 20.33
CA ASP A 52 4.21 -1.08 19.42
C ASP A 52 4.69 -1.28 17.97
N VAL A 53 4.61 -2.53 17.53
CA VAL A 53 5.08 -2.96 16.19
C VAL A 53 4.33 -2.23 15.08
N LEU A 54 3.01 -2.10 15.20
CA LEU A 54 2.20 -1.52 14.13
C LEU A 54 2.38 -0.01 14.04
N ALA A 55 2.51 0.69 15.16
CA ALA A 55 2.79 2.13 15.18
C ALA A 55 4.17 2.45 14.58
N VAL A 56 5.20 1.66 14.93
CA VAL A 56 6.55 1.82 14.36
C VAL A 56 6.54 1.50 12.86
N ALA A 57 5.85 0.43 12.45
CA ALA A 57 5.73 0.05 11.05
C ALA A 57 4.97 1.10 10.23
N ALA A 58 3.90 1.71 10.77
CA ALA A 58 3.20 2.80 10.11
C ALA A 58 4.13 4.00 9.86
N THR A 59 4.90 4.39 10.88
CA THR A 59 5.88 5.49 10.78
C THR A 59 6.94 5.17 9.74
N ALA A 60 7.45 3.94 9.71
CA ALA A 60 8.44 3.50 8.73
C ALA A 60 7.87 3.48 7.31
N GLY A 61 6.60 3.05 7.14
CA GLY A 61 5.91 3.09 5.86
C GLY A 61 5.79 4.51 5.31
N ILE A 62 5.37 5.46 6.14
CA ILE A 62 5.30 6.88 5.76
C ILE A 62 6.70 7.43 5.40
N ALA A 63 7.73 7.09 6.18
CA ALA A 63 9.10 7.51 5.91
C ALA A 63 9.62 6.89 4.60
N GLY A 64 9.31 5.62 4.34
CA GLY A 64 9.65 4.91 3.10
C GLY A 64 9.00 5.55 1.87
N ALA A 65 7.70 5.82 1.93
CA ALA A 65 6.98 6.51 0.86
C ALA A 65 7.62 7.87 0.49
N LYS A 66 8.04 8.65 1.49
CA LYS A 66 8.72 9.95 1.28
C LYS A 66 10.11 9.85 0.68
N ARG A 67 10.73 8.66 0.72
CA ARG A 67 12.10 8.40 0.22
C ARG A 67 12.14 7.52 -1.01
N THR A 68 11.02 7.37 -1.70
CA THR A 68 10.93 6.49 -2.89
C THR A 68 11.97 6.86 -3.93
N SER A 69 12.19 8.14 -4.20
CA SER A 69 13.18 8.61 -5.18
C SER A 69 14.64 8.31 -4.78
N ASP A 70 14.92 8.12 -3.49
CA ASP A 70 16.24 7.70 -3.01
C ASP A 70 16.51 6.21 -3.26
N LEU A 71 15.43 5.41 -3.37
CA LEU A 71 15.49 3.95 -3.54
C LEU A 71 15.31 3.51 -4.99
N ILE A 72 14.48 4.21 -5.75
CA ILE A 72 14.13 3.89 -7.14
C ILE A 72 14.68 4.97 -8.06
N PRO A 73 15.76 4.71 -8.79
CA PRO A 73 16.53 5.75 -9.48
C PRO A 73 15.76 6.60 -10.48
N MET A 74 14.73 6.01 -11.13
CA MET A 74 13.94 6.71 -12.17
C MET A 74 12.67 7.38 -11.62
N CYS A 75 12.44 7.35 -10.30
CA CYS A 75 11.33 8.05 -9.68
C CYS A 75 11.63 9.54 -9.51
N HIS A 76 10.62 10.36 -9.77
CA HIS A 76 10.67 11.79 -9.49
C HIS A 76 10.58 12.06 -7.98
N ILE A 77 11.19 13.15 -7.53
CA ILE A 77 10.98 13.66 -6.16
C ILE A 77 9.60 14.32 -6.11
N LEU A 78 8.71 13.80 -5.27
CA LEU A 78 7.33 14.26 -5.20
C LEU A 78 6.99 14.86 -3.83
N PRO A 79 6.35 16.06 -3.79
CA PRO A 79 5.87 16.69 -2.58
C PRO A 79 4.53 16.04 -2.16
N LEU A 80 4.59 14.90 -1.48
CA LEU A 80 3.40 14.18 -1.05
C LEU A 80 2.51 15.05 -0.16
N THR A 81 1.22 15.12 -0.47
CA THR A 81 0.23 15.89 0.30
C THR A 81 -0.42 15.06 1.40
N ASN A 82 -0.47 13.73 1.23
CA ASN A 82 -0.96 12.79 2.23
C ASN A 82 -0.26 11.43 2.07
N CYS A 83 -0.01 10.77 3.19
CA CYS A 83 0.41 9.37 3.23
C CYS A 83 -0.20 8.72 4.49
N LYS A 84 -0.99 7.67 4.30
CA LYS A 84 -1.66 6.93 5.37
C LYS A 84 -1.28 5.45 5.25
N VAL A 85 -0.90 4.84 6.37
CA VAL A 85 -0.60 3.41 6.46
C VAL A 85 -1.53 2.78 7.49
N ASP A 86 -2.30 1.80 7.07
CA ASP A 86 -3.26 1.08 7.89
C ASP A 86 -2.91 -0.42 7.94
N PHE A 87 -3.32 -1.08 9.03
CA PHE A 87 -3.12 -2.51 9.21
C PHE A 87 -4.43 -3.22 9.52
N ARG A 88 -4.57 -4.43 9.00
CA ARG A 88 -5.66 -5.36 9.32
C ARG A 88 -5.07 -6.72 9.67
N MET A 89 -5.44 -7.26 10.81
CA MET A 89 -4.98 -8.57 11.26
C MET A 89 -6.01 -9.64 10.91
N ASN A 90 -5.55 -10.75 10.32
CA ASN A 90 -6.38 -11.91 10.01
C ASN A 90 -5.88 -13.13 10.82
N GLU A 91 -6.66 -13.50 11.83
CA GLU A 91 -6.29 -14.58 12.74
C GLU A 91 -6.33 -15.97 12.07
N LYS A 92 -7.22 -16.17 11.09
CA LYS A 92 -7.35 -17.47 10.40
C LYS A 92 -6.12 -17.78 9.56
N GLU A 93 -5.54 -16.77 8.93
CA GLU A 93 -4.34 -16.90 8.10
C GLU A 93 -3.06 -16.63 8.89
N CYS A 94 -3.14 -16.20 10.15
CA CYS A 94 -2.00 -15.62 10.88
C CYS A 94 -1.26 -14.57 10.03
N ALA A 95 -2.01 -13.65 9.44
CA ALA A 95 -1.50 -12.63 8.52
C ALA A 95 -1.76 -11.22 9.04
N ILE A 96 -0.81 -10.32 8.80
CA ILE A 96 -0.95 -8.89 9.02
C ILE A 96 -0.92 -8.23 7.64
N PHE A 97 -2.04 -7.66 7.23
CA PHE A 97 -2.19 -6.90 6.00
C PHE A 97 -1.79 -5.45 6.26
N CYS A 98 -1.09 -4.87 5.31
CA CYS A 98 -0.70 -3.47 5.30
C CYS A 98 -1.26 -2.80 4.05
N THR A 99 -1.92 -1.67 4.21
CA THR A 99 -2.40 -0.83 3.11
C THR A 99 -1.75 0.54 3.21
N CYS A 100 -1.21 1.04 2.12
CA CYS A 100 -0.64 2.39 2.05
C CYS A 100 -1.38 3.22 1.00
N THR A 101 -1.98 4.33 1.44
CA THR A 101 -2.64 5.31 0.58
C THR A 101 -1.78 6.57 0.50
N VAL A 102 -1.43 6.98 -0.72
CA VAL A 102 -0.60 8.17 -0.95
C VAL A 102 -1.32 9.13 -1.89
N LYS A 103 -1.23 10.45 -1.59
CA LYS A 103 -1.80 11.51 -2.43
C LYS A 103 -0.75 12.57 -2.77
N VAL A 104 -0.89 13.13 -3.95
CA VAL A 104 -0.08 14.26 -4.42
C VAL A 104 -0.89 15.13 -5.39
N THR A 105 -0.58 16.40 -5.44
CA THR A 105 -0.88 17.26 -6.61
C THR A 105 0.41 17.41 -7.40
N GLY A 106 0.47 16.83 -8.60
CA GLY A 106 1.72 16.78 -9.35
C GLY A 106 1.57 16.27 -10.79
N LYS A 107 2.70 16.18 -11.47
CA LYS A 107 2.80 15.84 -12.90
C LYS A 107 2.94 14.34 -13.17
N THR A 108 3.25 13.53 -12.14
CA THR A 108 3.36 12.06 -12.23
C THR A 108 2.59 11.36 -11.12
N GLY A 109 2.39 10.05 -11.25
CA GLY A 109 1.66 9.24 -10.27
C GLY A 109 2.48 8.95 -9.02
N VAL A 110 1.82 8.39 -8.00
CA VAL A 110 2.39 8.04 -6.69
C VAL A 110 2.30 6.55 -6.39
N GLU A 111 2.23 5.74 -7.44
CA GLU A 111 2.13 4.29 -7.35
C GLU A 111 3.35 3.71 -6.63
N MET A 112 4.54 4.20 -6.96
CA MET A 112 5.79 3.73 -6.37
C MET A 112 5.93 4.12 -4.90
N GLU A 113 5.45 5.31 -4.55
CA GLU A 113 5.41 5.77 -3.15
C GLU A 113 4.50 4.88 -2.30
N ALA A 114 3.34 4.48 -2.82
CA ALA A 114 2.44 3.57 -2.12
C ALA A 114 3.04 2.18 -1.95
N LEU A 115 3.65 1.61 -3.00
CA LEU A 115 4.32 0.31 -2.96
C LEU A 115 5.53 0.32 -2.01
N THR A 116 6.35 1.37 -2.04
CA THR A 116 7.50 1.52 -1.13
C THR A 116 7.04 1.65 0.31
N GLY A 117 5.94 2.39 0.56
CA GLY A 117 5.36 2.52 1.88
C GLY A 117 4.92 1.18 2.48
N VAL A 118 4.21 0.35 1.70
CA VAL A 118 3.84 -1.02 2.12
C VAL A 118 5.09 -1.85 2.40
N SER A 119 6.07 -1.82 1.51
CA SER A 119 7.29 -2.61 1.64
C SER A 119 8.06 -2.25 2.91
N ALA A 120 8.25 -0.95 3.18
CA ALA A 120 8.95 -0.47 4.38
C ALA A 120 8.21 -0.85 5.66
N ALA A 121 6.87 -0.76 5.67
CA ALA A 121 6.05 -1.14 6.81
C ALA A 121 6.17 -2.65 7.11
N LEU A 122 6.03 -3.51 6.10
CA LEU A 122 6.12 -4.97 6.28
C LEU A 122 7.53 -5.43 6.67
N LEU A 123 8.58 -4.83 6.10
CA LEU A 123 9.97 -5.07 6.51
C LEU A 123 10.21 -4.66 7.98
N THR A 124 9.55 -3.61 8.44
CA THR A 124 9.66 -3.16 9.84
C THR A 124 8.98 -4.16 10.78
N ILE A 125 7.81 -4.70 10.43
CA ILE A 125 7.17 -5.77 11.20
C ILE A 125 8.13 -6.97 11.29
N TYR A 126 8.71 -7.37 10.15
CA TYR A 126 9.68 -8.47 10.12
C TYR A 126 10.86 -8.21 11.06
N ASP A 127 11.50 -7.04 10.98
CA ASP A 127 12.66 -6.71 11.83
C ASP A 127 12.31 -6.74 13.31
N MET A 128 11.15 -6.19 13.67
CA MET A 128 10.74 -6.12 15.07
C MET A 128 10.39 -7.50 15.65
N CYS A 129 9.89 -8.43 14.82
CA CYS A 129 9.41 -9.73 15.24
C CYS A 129 10.38 -10.90 14.98
N LYS A 130 11.46 -10.71 14.21
CA LYS A 130 12.39 -11.78 13.78
C LYS A 130 13.07 -12.55 14.91
N ALA A 131 13.05 -12.03 16.14
CA ALA A 131 13.55 -12.76 17.31
C ALA A 131 12.59 -13.92 17.70
N LEU A 132 11.29 -13.79 17.40
CA LEU A 132 10.27 -14.79 17.67
C LEU A 132 10.11 -15.77 16.50
N ASP A 133 10.20 -15.25 15.26
CA ASP A 133 10.06 -16.06 14.05
C ASP A 133 10.93 -15.48 12.92
N LYS A 134 11.81 -16.32 12.34
CA LYS A 134 12.62 -15.96 11.16
C LYS A 134 12.02 -16.46 9.85
N LYS A 135 10.91 -17.22 9.92
CA LYS A 135 10.24 -17.81 8.76
C LYS A 135 9.05 -16.99 8.26
N MET A 136 8.87 -15.79 8.82
CA MET A 136 7.84 -14.86 8.34
C MET A 136 8.04 -14.58 6.86
N GLU A 137 6.94 -14.52 6.11
CA GLU A 137 6.94 -14.31 4.66
C GLU A 137 6.19 -13.03 4.31
N ILE A 138 6.88 -12.10 3.62
CA ILE A 138 6.26 -10.91 3.05
C ILE A 138 5.80 -11.26 1.64
N THR A 139 4.52 -11.08 1.36
CA THR A 139 3.92 -11.49 0.09
C THR A 139 2.80 -10.53 -0.35
N ASP A 140 2.31 -10.72 -1.58
CA ASP A 140 1.17 -10.03 -2.17
C ASP A 140 1.30 -8.49 -2.20
N ILE A 141 2.53 -7.95 -2.28
CA ILE A 141 2.72 -6.51 -2.47
C ILE A 141 2.28 -6.15 -3.88
N ARG A 142 1.24 -5.29 -3.96
CA ARG A 142 0.60 -4.94 -5.23
C ARG A 142 -0.10 -3.58 -5.16
N LEU A 143 -0.26 -2.95 -6.32
CA LEU A 143 -1.08 -1.77 -6.48
C LEU A 143 -2.56 -2.19 -6.57
N LEU A 144 -3.42 -1.66 -5.70
CA LEU A 144 -4.86 -1.89 -5.75
C LEU A 144 -5.57 -0.88 -6.64
N LYS A 145 -5.19 0.40 -6.50
CA LYS A 145 -5.88 1.51 -7.14
C LYS A 145 -4.90 2.63 -7.46
N LYS A 146 -5.14 3.28 -8.58
CA LYS A 146 -4.62 4.63 -8.80
C LYS A 146 -5.68 5.51 -9.45
N THR A 147 -5.68 6.79 -9.14
CA THR A 147 -6.58 7.77 -9.76
C THR A 147 -5.82 8.99 -10.25
N GLY A 148 -6.39 9.63 -11.27
CA GLY A 148 -5.85 10.84 -11.89
C GLY A 148 -4.77 10.60 -12.93
N GLY A 149 -4.38 11.68 -13.60
CA GLY A 149 -3.40 11.69 -14.68
C GLY A 149 -3.95 11.25 -16.04
N LYS A 150 -3.05 11.22 -17.05
CA LYS A 150 -3.42 10.95 -18.46
C LYS A 150 -3.99 9.53 -18.68
N SER A 151 -3.56 8.56 -17.90
CA SER A 151 -4.00 7.16 -18.02
C SER A 151 -5.34 6.88 -17.34
N GLY A 152 -5.97 7.90 -16.74
CA GLY A 152 -7.22 7.74 -16.01
C GLY A 152 -7.08 6.89 -14.74
N ASP A 153 -8.22 6.43 -14.25
CA ASP A 153 -8.32 5.62 -13.04
C ASP A 153 -8.10 4.15 -13.38
N ILE A 154 -7.30 3.47 -12.56
CA ILE A 154 -7.02 2.05 -12.68
C ILE A 154 -7.40 1.40 -11.36
N TRP A 155 -8.17 0.33 -11.46
CA TRP A 155 -8.53 -0.56 -10.37
C TRP A 155 -8.03 -1.94 -10.72
N ASN A 156 -7.20 -2.52 -9.88
CA ASN A 156 -6.71 -3.88 -10.07
C ASN A 156 -7.54 -4.83 -9.21
N ASP A 157 -8.60 -5.38 -9.81
CA ASP A 157 -9.37 -6.47 -9.22
C ASP A 157 -8.54 -7.75 -9.31
N PHE A 158 -7.81 -8.05 -8.24
CA PHE A 158 -7.08 -9.31 -8.15
C PHE A 158 -8.00 -10.42 -7.65
N ASP A 159 -8.83 -10.96 -8.52
CA ASP A 159 -9.64 -12.17 -8.30
C ASP A 159 -8.81 -13.44 -8.06
N ARG A 160 -7.52 -13.31 -7.76
CA ARG A 160 -6.63 -14.45 -7.52
C ARG A 160 -6.76 -15.09 -6.13
N CYS A 161 -7.56 -14.50 -5.25
CA CYS A 161 -7.91 -15.08 -3.95
C CYS A 161 -9.43 -15.08 -3.72
N ALA A 162 -10.22 -15.32 -4.75
CA ALA A 162 -11.67 -15.48 -4.68
C ALA A 162 -12.10 -16.75 -3.94
N GLY A 163 -11.39 -17.13 -2.88
CA GLY A 163 -11.79 -18.20 -1.97
C GLY A 163 -12.20 -17.75 -0.58
N LEU A 164 -11.94 -16.50 -0.17
CA LEU A 164 -12.11 -16.10 1.23
C LEU A 164 -12.58 -14.65 1.49
N VAL A 165 -13.01 -13.91 0.47
CA VAL A 165 -13.74 -12.65 0.70
C VAL A 165 -15.11 -12.81 0.09
N GLY A 166 -16.06 -13.15 0.96
CA GLY A 166 -17.47 -13.21 0.61
C GLY A 166 -17.91 -11.90 -0.02
N GLU A 167 -18.60 -12.06 -1.14
CA GLU A 167 -19.55 -11.19 -1.79
C GLU A 167 -19.87 -9.90 -1.02
N ASN A 168 -19.41 -8.74 -1.53
CA ASN A 168 -20.12 -7.45 -1.48
C ASN A 168 -19.23 -6.25 -1.85
N LEU A 169 -18.49 -6.32 -2.97
CA LEU A 169 -17.89 -5.12 -3.57
C LEU A 169 -18.08 -5.03 -5.09
N SER A 170 -18.96 -5.85 -5.66
CA SER A 170 -19.33 -5.77 -7.06
C SER A 170 -20.75 -5.27 -7.18
N ALA A 171 -20.97 -4.04 -7.51
CA ALA A 171 -22.06 -3.45 -8.27
C ALA A 171 -22.53 -2.05 -7.83
N GLU A 172 -22.28 -1.57 -6.61
CA GLU A 172 -22.93 -0.33 -6.14
C GLU A 172 -22.08 0.96 -6.22
N ASN A 173 -20.80 0.89 -6.58
CA ASN A 173 -19.95 2.11 -6.65
C ASN A 173 -19.71 2.66 -8.07
N ARG A 174 -20.55 2.30 -9.04
CA ARG A 174 -20.51 2.94 -10.38
C ARG A 174 -21.42 4.16 -10.52
N SER A 175 -22.19 4.54 -9.50
CA SER A 175 -23.20 5.60 -9.64
C SER A 175 -23.40 6.53 -8.46
N ALA A 176 -22.44 6.68 -7.53
CA ALA A 176 -22.58 7.67 -6.47
C ALA A 176 -21.23 8.35 -6.16
N GLY A 177 -20.95 9.41 -6.89
CA GLY A 177 -20.20 10.52 -6.31
C GLY A 177 -21.09 11.16 -5.23
N ASN A 178 -20.55 11.39 -4.02
CA ASN A 178 -21.15 12.02 -2.84
C ASN A 178 -22.02 11.13 -1.97
N ALA A 179 -21.44 10.58 -0.89
CA ALA A 179 -22.04 10.57 0.44
C ALA A 179 -20.98 10.13 1.47
N GLU A 180 -21.06 10.75 2.61
CA GLU A 180 -20.14 10.79 3.73
C GLU A 180 -19.92 9.44 4.41
N ALA A 181 -18.75 9.33 5.05
CA ALA A 181 -18.33 8.21 5.89
C ALA A 181 -19.20 8.13 7.15
N GLU A 182 -20.04 7.12 7.24
CA GLU A 182 -20.59 6.66 8.52
C GLU A 182 -20.80 5.13 8.51
N ASP A 183 -20.34 4.49 9.61
CA ASP A 183 -20.66 3.15 10.10
C ASP A 183 -20.26 1.89 9.35
N VAL A 184 -19.01 1.45 9.58
CA VAL A 184 -18.56 0.08 9.31
C VAL A 184 -18.63 -0.85 10.54
N GLU A 185 -19.20 -0.39 11.67
CA GLU A 185 -19.20 -1.16 12.94
C GLU A 185 -20.41 -2.11 13.15
N ASN A 186 -21.38 -2.17 12.24
CA ASN A 186 -22.67 -2.83 12.56
C ASN A 186 -23.02 -4.08 11.75
N VAL A 187 -22.11 -4.65 10.96
CA VAL A 187 -22.43 -5.87 10.13
C VAL A 187 -21.91 -7.18 10.73
N CYS A 188 -21.14 -7.17 11.80
CA CYS A 188 -20.61 -8.39 12.45
C CYS A 188 -21.45 -8.97 13.61
N ARG A 189 -22.68 -8.54 13.83
CA ARG A 189 -23.53 -9.05 14.91
C ARG A 189 -24.86 -9.63 14.49
N LYS A 190 -24.95 -10.36 13.39
CA LYS A 190 -26.09 -11.28 13.17
C LYS A 190 -25.69 -12.39 12.17
N LYS A 191 -25.11 -13.45 12.67
CA LYS A 191 -25.47 -14.86 12.44
C LYS A 191 -24.48 -15.75 13.19
#